data_2da241b84e48e4fb2286ceb2cf6b3be5
#
_entry.id   2da241b84e48e4fb2286ceb2cf6b3be5
#
_cell.length_a   1.000
_cell.length_b   1.000
_cell.length_c   1.000
_cell.angle_alpha   90.00
_cell.angle_beta   90.00
_cell.angle_gamma   90.00
#
_symmetry.space_group_name_H-M   'P 1'
#
loop_
_entity.id
_entity.type
_entity.pdbx_description
1 polymer ?
#
loop_
_entity_poly.entity_id
_entity_poly.type
_entity_poly.pdbx_seq_one_letter_code
_entity_poly.pdbx_strand_id
1 'polypeptide(L)'
;MDSTVVIEPAYNALSDVRALFEAYTAMLVTHDPAFQIYLDIQHYADELRAPAAKYAPPDGRLYLARVDGRAVGCIALRRLDGERCEMKRLYVQPQYRGRGLARQLIRRITEDARQIGYRCMLLDPLPVLEDAVRLYRQLGFYEIPCYNDSPVESTLFFQLDL
;
A
#
# COMPACT_ATOMS: atom_id res chain seq x y z
N MET A 1 9.28 22.21 17.78
CA MET A 1 8.92 22.56 16.40
C MET A 1 8.15 21.42 15.76
N ASP A 2 7.06 21.75 15.12
CA ASP A 2 6.27 20.75 14.42
C ASP A 2 6.98 20.33 13.14
N SER A 3 7.06 19.00 12.91
CA SER A 3 7.61 18.45 11.68
C SER A 3 6.69 18.75 10.50
N THR A 4 7.29 19.10 9.35
CA THR A 4 6.52 19.29 8.12
C THR A 4 6.24 17.95 7.46
N VAL A 5 4.97 17.60 7.29
CA VAL A 5 4.50 16.39 6.61
C VAL A 5 3.95 16.74 5.24
N VAL A 6 4.42 16.05 4.21
CA VAL A 6 3.95 16.20 2.83
C VAL A 6 3.63 14.83 2.25
N ILE A 7 2.43 14.68 1.67
CA ILE A 7 2.07 13.52 0.85
C ILE A 7 2.13 13.99 -0.61
N GLU A 8 2.97 13.35 -1.40
CA GLU A 8 3.21 13.79 -2.79
C GLU A 8 3.30 12.61 -3.77
N PRO A 9 2.96 12.82 -5.05
CA PRO A 9 3.21 11.81 -6.09
C PRO A 9 4.69 11.43 -6.14
N ALA A 10 4.97 10.15 -6.35
CA ALA A 10 6.31 9.60 -6.20
C ALA A 10 7.03 9.30 -7.52
N TYR A 11 6.45 9.68 -8.65
CA TYR A 11 6.99 9.30 -9.97
C TYR A 11 8.36 9.92 -10.28
N ASN A 12 8.73 11.00 -9.60
CA ASN A 12 10.03 11.65 -9.73
C ASN A 12 11.05 11.21 -8.66
N ALA A 13 10.68 10.24 -7.79
CA ALA A 13 11.49 9.80 -6.66
C ALA A 13 11.51 8.28 -6.55
N LEU A 14 11.72 7.58 -7.65
CA LEU A 14 11.61 6.12 -7.72
C LEU A 14 12.66 5.38 -6.90
N SER A 15 13.83 5.97 -6.66
CA SER A 15 14.82 5.38 -5.76
C SER A 15 14.32 5.33 -4.32
N ASP A 16 13.63 6.37 -3.85
CA ASP A 16 13.00 6.38 -2.52
C ASP A 16 11.88 5.34 -2.44
N VAL A 17 11.07 5.21 -3.51
CA VAL A 17 10.01 4.19 -3.60
C VAL A 17 10.60 2.79 -3.48
N ARG A 18 11.65 2.48 -4.24
CA ARG A 18 12.30 1.16 -4.19
C ARG A 18 12.82 0.84 -2.79
N ALA A 19 13.47 1.79 -2.15
CA ALA A 19 14.00 1.60 -0.80
C ALA A 19 12.89 1.27 0.20
N LEU A 20 11.76 1.98 0.14
CA LEU A 20 10.61 1.73 1.02
C LEU A 20 9.91 0.42 0.69
N PHE A 21 9.75 0.07 -0.58
CA PHE A 21 9.18 -1.21 -1.00
C PHE A 21 10.04 -2.37 -0.50
N GLU A 22 11.35 -2.29 -0.67
CA GLU A 22 12.28 -3.33 -0.21
C GLU A 22 12.24 -3.50 1.31
N ALA A 23 12.20 -2.39 2.07
CA ALA A 23 12.07 -2.44 3.51
C ALA A 23 10.76 -3.10 3.94
N TYR A 24 9.66 -2.77 3.28
CA TYR A 24 8.34 -3.34 3.55
C TYR A 24 8.30 -4.86 3.28
N THR A 25 8.74 -5.27 2.11
CA THR A 25 8.70 -6.69 1.72
C THR A 25 9.69 -7.54 2.52
N ALA A 26 10.87 -7.02 2.85
CA ALA A 26 11.82 -7.70 3.73
C ALA A 26 11.22 -7.95 5.11
N MET A 27 10.49 -6.99 5.66
CA MET A 27 9.78 -7.15 6.93
C MET A 27 8.75 -8.28 6.85
N LEU A 28 7.94 -8.33 5.79
CA LEU A 28 6.91 -9.35 5.61
C LEU A 28 7.50 -10.75 5.41
N VAL A 29 8.55 -10.89 4.62
CA VAL A 29 9.25 -12.16 4.41
C VAL A 29 9.89 -12.67 5.69
N THR A 30 10.38 -11.77 6.56
CA THR A 30 10.91 -12.12 7.87
C THR A 30 9.83 -12.72 8.77
N HIS A 31 8.60 -12.18 8.72
CA HIS A 31 7.47 -12.70 9.50
C HIS A 31 6.94 -14.03 8.96
N ASP A 32 6.85 -14.15 7.63
CA ASP A 32 6.38 -15.37 6.98
C ASP A 32 7.14 -15.59 5.66
N PRO A 33 8.06 -16.58 5.61
CA PRO A 33 8.82 -16.86 4.39
C PRO A 33 7.97 -17.22 3.17
N ALA A 34 6.74 -17.71 3.37
CA ALA A 34 5.81 -17.98 2.26
C ALA A 34 5.43 -16.70 1.49
N PHE A 35 5.60 -15.54 2.10
CA PHE A 35 5.36 -14.27 1.44
C PHE A 35 6.29 -14.04 0.25
N GLN A 36 7.51 -14.61 0.27
CA GLN A 36 8.41 -14.54 -0.89
C GLN A 36 7.79 -15.22 -2.12
N ILE A 37 7.11 -16.35 -1.93
CA ILE A 37 6.41 -17.05 -3.01
C ILE A 37 5.31 -16.15 -3.58
N TYR A 38 4.59 -15.45 -2.72
CA TYR A 38 3.55 -14.52 -3.13
C TYR A 38 4.12 -13.36 -3.95
N LEU A 39 5.25 -12.80 -3.51
CA LEU A 39 5.94 -11.75 -4.26
C LEU A 39 6.36 -12.24 -5.66
N ASP A 40 6.84 -13.47 -5.77
CA ASP A 40 7.20 -14.06 -7.05
C ASP A 40 5.98 -14.21 -7.98
N ILE A 41 4.85 -14.65 -7.43
CA ILE A 41 3.56 -14.72 -8.16
C ILE A 41 3.12 -13.34 -8.66
N GLN A 42 3.37 -12.29 -7.88
CA GLN A 42 3.05 -10.91 -8.27
C GLN A 42 4.05 -10.29 -9.23
N HIS A 43 5.11 -10.99 -9.62
CA HIS A 43 6.21 -10.45 -10.43
C HIS A 43 6.86 -9.22 -9.78
N TYR A 44 7.12 -9.30 -8.47
CA TYR A 44 7.63 -8.19 -7.68
C TYR A 44 8.98 -7.66 -8.17
N ALA A 45 9.86 -8.52 -8.67
CA ALA A 45 11.16 -8.09 -9.22
C ALA A 45 10.98 -7.11 -10.40
N ASP A 46 9.98 -7.34 -11.25
CA ASP A 46 9.64 -6.43 -12.34
C ASP A 46 9.04 -5.12 -11.83
N GLU A 47 8.22 -5.20 -10.78
CA GLU A 47 7.67 -4.02 -10.11
C GLU A 47 8.79 -3.13 -9.55
N LEU A 48 9.81 -3.70 -8.91
CA LEU A 48 10.95 -2.94 -8.38
C LEU A 48 11.77 -2.26 -9.48
N ARG A 49 11.90 -2.86 -10.66
CA ARG A 49 12.62 -2.25 -11.78
C ARG A 49 11.89 -1.02 -12.31
N ALA A 50 10.56 -1.04 -12.33
CA ALA A 50 9.74 0.02 -12.87
C ALA A 50 8.48 0.23 -12.03
N PRO A 51 8.60 0.75 -10.78
CA PRO A 51 7.44 0.91 -9.89
C PRO A 51 6.35 1.80 -10.50
N ALA A 52 6.75 2.81 -11.26
CA ALA A 52 5.81 3.71 -11.91
C ALA A 52 4.94 3.01 -12.95
N ALA A 53 5.41 1.93 -13.60
CA ALA A 53 4.64 1.26 -14.64
C ALA A 53 3.39 0.58 -14.10
N LYS A 54 3.53 -0.15 -12.99
CA LYS A 54 2.42 -0.88 -12.36
C LYS A 54 1.37 0.05 -11.77
N TYR A 55 1.80 1.21 -11.28
CA TYR A 55 0.94 2.17 -10.56
C TYR A 55 0.77 3.47 -11.32
N ALA A 56 0.90 3.43 -12.65
CA ALA A 56 0.82 4.61 -13.50
C ALA A 56 -0.60 5.20 -13.57
N PRO A 57 -0.71 6.56 -13.64
CA PRO A 57 -1.98 7.17 -14.01
C PRO A 57 -2.41 6.75 -15.44
N PRO A 58 -3.68 6.82 -15.79
CA PRO A 58 -4.80 7.38 -15.01
C PRO A 58 -5.40 6.42 -14.00
N ASP A 59 -5.12 5.12 -14.09
CA ASP A 59 -5.78 4.09 -13.29
C ASP A 59 -5.13 3.86 -11.94
N GLY A 60 -3.82 4.07 -11.83
CA GLY A 60 -3.02 3.86 -10.64
C GLY A 60 -2.56 5.14 -9.97
N ARG A 61 -2.02 4.98 -8.76
CA ARG A 61 -1.40 6.06 -7.99
C ARG A 61 -0.22 5.54 -7.20
N LEU A 62 0.74 6.42 -6.95
CA LEU A 62 1.92 6.12 -6.18
C LEU A 62 2.33 7.37 -5.41
N TYR A 63 2.32 7.28 -4.07
CA TYR A 63 2.61 8.41 -3.20
C TYR A 63 3.73 8.10 -2.23
N LEU A 64 4.47 9.15 -1.86
CA LEU A 64 5.39 9.17 -0.74
C LEU A 64 4.87 10.08 0.36
N ALA A 65 5.10 9.69 1.60
CA ALA A 65 5.00 10.56 2.74
C ALA A 65 6.42 11.05 3.08
N ARG A 66 6.60 12.37 3.17
CA ARG A 66 7.85 12.99 3.59
C ARG A 66 7.67 13.69 4.92
N VAL A 67 8.64 13.53 5.79
CA VAL A 67 8.75 14.30 7.04
C VAL A 67 10.06 15.08 6.97
N ASP A 68 9.97 16.39 7.00
CA ASP A 68 11.11 17.30 6.87
C ASP A 68 11.97 16.97 5.64
N GLY A 69 11.33 16.67 4.52
CA GLY A 69 11.98 16.34 3.25
C GLY A 69 12.44 14.90 3.09
N ARG A 70 12.39 14.08 4.14
CA ARG A 70 12.82 12.68 4.11
C ARG A 70 11.64 11.77 3.74
N ALA A 71 11.82 10.89 2.78
CA ALA A 71 10.84 9.87 2.43
C ALA A 71 10.77 8.81 3.53
N VAL A 72 9.62 8.70 4.18
CA VAL A 72 9.43 7.84 5.36
C VAL A 72 8.25 6.87 5.22
N GLY A 73 7.43 7.03 4.20
CA GLY A 73 6.29 6.15 3.95
C GLY A 73 5.87 6.17 2.50
N CYS A 74 5.11 5.16 2.11
CA CYS A 74 4.62 5.01 0.74
C CYS A 74 3.27 4.31 0.71
N ILE A 75 2.58 4.43 -0.42
CA ILE A 75 1.34 3.70 -0.72
C ILE A 75 1.16 3.66 -2.23
N ALA A 76 0.55 2.59 -2.72
CA ALA A 76 0.26 2.42 -4.13
C ALA A 76 -1.19 1.99 -4.36
N LEU A 77 -1.71 2.32 -5.52
CA LEU A 77 -3.04 1.95 -5.99
C LEU A 77 -2.93 1.38 -7.39
N ARG A 78 -3.54 0.23 -7.62
CA ARG A 78 -3.63 -0.36 -8.95
C ARG A 78 -5.08 -0.71 -9.31
N ARG A 79 -5.36 -0.76 -10.60
CA ARG A 79 -6.64 -1.26 -11.11
C ARG A 79 -6.67 -2.80 -11.00
N LEU A 80 -7.79 -3.35 -10.54
CA LEU A 80 -8.10 -4.78 -10.64
C LEU A 80 -8.99 -5.06 -11.86
N ASP A 81 -10.06 -4.29 -12.00
CA ASP A 81 -10.97 -4.35 -13.15
C ASP A 81 -11.70 -3.00 -13.32
N GLY A 82 -12.78 -2.96 -14.11
CA GLY A 82 -13.49 -1.71 -14.38
C GLY A 82 -14.12 -1.03 -13.17
N GLU A 83 -14.33 -1.73 -12.07
CA GLU A 83 -15.03 -1.23 -10.88
C GLU A 83 -14.17 -1.30 -9.62
N ARG A 84 -13.13 -2.15 -9.59
CA ARG A 84 -12.36 -2.44 -8.39
C ARG A 84 -10.91 -2.00 -8.54
N CYS A 85 -10.38 -1.42 -7.49
CA CYS A 85 -8.95 -1.13 -7.34
C CYS A 85 -8.38 -1.86 -6.12
N GLU A 86 -7.06 -1.87 -6.02
CA GLU A 86 -6.37 -2.51 -4.91
C GLU A 86 -5.33 -1.56 -4.32
N MET A 87 -5.38 -1.41 -3.00
CA MET A 87 -4.35 -0.72 -2.25
C MET A 87 -3.17 -1.66 -2.03
N LYS A 88 -1.96 -1.21 -2.35
CA LYS A 88 -0.74 -1.98 -2.24
C LYS A 88 0.36 -1.18 -1.54
N ARG A 89 1.29 -1.88 -0.93
CA ARG A 89 2.58 -1.33 -0.48
C ARG A 89 2.46 -0.21 0.54
N LEU A 90 1.43 -0.22 1.39
CA LEU A 90 1.35 0.72 2.51
C LEU A 90 2.45 0.39 3.52
N TYR A 91 3.35 1.34 3.70
CA TYR A 91 4.46 1.20 4.65
C TYR A 91 4.83 2.57 5.21
N VAL A 92 5.10 2.60 6.51
CA VAL A 92 5.69 3.74 7.21
C VAL A 92 6.86 3.21 8.03
N GLN A 93 8.02 3.86 7.90
CA GLN A 93 9.21 3.47 8.66
C GLN A 93 8.89 3.44 10.17
N PRO A 94 9.40 2.44 10.92
CA PRO A 94 9.01 2.24 12.33
C PRO A 94 9.15 3.48 13.21
N GLN A 95 10.22 4.26 13.04
CA GLN A 95 10.47 5.46 13.85
C GLN A 95 9.51 6.61 13.58
N TYR A 96 8.73 6.55 12.51
CA TYR A 96 7.74 7.56 12.14
C TYR A 96 6.29 7.11 12.35
N ARG A 97 6.09 5.91 12.91
CA ARG A 97 4.75 5.40 13.22
C ARG A 97 4.13 6.13 14.40
N GLY A 98 2.80 6.05 14.52
CA GLY A 98 2.05 6.72 15.58
C GLY A 98 1.84 8.21 15.36
N ARG A 99 2.12 8.72 14.16
CA ARG A 99 1.97 10.13 13.79
C ARG A 99 0.84 10.39 12.79
N GLY A 100 0.04 9.36 12.48
CA GLY A 100 -1.08 9.47 11.53
C GLY A 100 -0.70 9.46 10.06
N LEU A 101 0.54 9.11 9.69
CA LEU A 101 0.99 9.10 8.30
C LEU A 101 0.29 8.05 7.46
N ALA A 102 0.11 6.83 7.98
CA ALA A 102 -0.62 5.78 7.28
C ALA A 102 -2.06 6.20 6.97
N ARG A 103 -2.73 6.82 7.94
CA ARG A 103 -4.09 7.34 7.75
C ARG A 103 -4.14 8.40 6.65
N GLN A 104 -3.17 9.31 6.61
CA GLN A 104 -3.10 10.34 5.56
C GLN A 104 -2.87 9.72 4.18
N LEU A 105 -1.97 8.73 4.08
CA LEU A 105 -1.73 8.02 2.83
C LEU A 105 -2.98 7.30 2.33
N ILE A 106 -3.67 6.58 3.21
CA ILE A 106 -4.91 5.85 2.85
C ILE A 106 -5.99 6.82 2.41
N ARG A 107 -6.18 7.92 3.13
CA ARG A 107 -7.18 8.94 2.76
C ARG A 107 -6.89 9.52 1.39
N ARG A 108 -5.63 9.78 1.06
CA ARG A 108 -5.26 10.33 -0.23
C ARG A 108 -5.63 9.40 -1.38
N ILE A 109 -5.24 8.12 -1.32
CA ILE A 109 -5.56 7.20 -2.40
C ILE A 109 -7.04 6.82 -2.45
N THR A 110 -7.73 6.83 -1.31
CA THR A 110 -9.18 6.59 -1.27
C THR A 110 -9.92 7.70 -2.00
N GLU A 111 -9.53 8.95 -1.77
CA GLU A 111 -10.10 10.09 -2.48
C GLU A 111 -9.81 10.03 -3.97
N ASP A 112 -8.56 9.71 -4.34
CA ASP A 112 -8.18 9.54 -5.75
C ASP A 112 -8.99 8.41 -6.40
N ALA A 113 -9.17 7.29 -5.72
CA ALA A 113 -9.96 6.16 -6.23
C ALA A 113 -11.41 6.54 -6.51
N ARG A 114 -12.02 7.34 -5.63
CA ARG A 114 -13.37 7.88 -5.86
C ARG A 114 -13.41 8.77 -7.10
N GLN A 115 -12.44 9.65 -7.26
CA GLN A 115 -12.36 10.56 -8.40
C GLN A 115 -12.14 9.82 -9.72
N ILE A 116 -11.34 8.74 -9.70
CA ILE A 116 -11.14 7.88 -10.88
C ILE A 116 -12.43 7.18 -11.26
N GLY A 117 -13.30 6.86 -10.29
CA GLY A 117 -14.58 6.23 -10.51
C GLY A 117 -14.67 4.77 -10.09
N TYR A 118 -13.72 4.28 -9.31
CA TYR A 118 -13.81 2.94 -8.74
C TYR A 118 -14.97 2.86 -7.74
N ARG A 119 -15.61 1.69 -7.67
CA ARG A 119 -16.71 1.42 -6.74
C ARG A 119 -16.23 0.88 -5.41
N CYS A 120 -15.14 0.12 -5.42
CA CYS A 120 -14.57 -0.42 -4.19
C CYS A 120 -13.05 -0.57 -4.29
N MET A 121 -12.42 -0.60 -3.13
CA MET A 121 -10.99 -0.79 -2.94
C MET A 121 -10.76 -2.04 -2.10
N LEU A 122 -9.91 -2.93 -2.58
CA LEU A 122 -9.56 -4.19 -1.91
C LEU A 122 -8.13 -4.13 -1.39
N LEU A 123 -7.85 -4.95 -0.39
CA LEU A 123 -6.49 -5.18 0.10
C LEU A 123 -6.37 -6.54 0.77
N ASP A 124 -5.14 -7.04 0.87
CA ASP A 124 -4.83 -8.38 1.37
C ASP A 124 -3.69 -8.36 2.41
N PRO A 125 -3.90 -7.74 3.59
CA PRO A 125 -2.85 -7.61 4.59
C PRO A 125 -2.58 -8.92 5.32
N LEU A 126 -1.36 -9.07 5.85
CA LEU A 126 -1.06 -10.12 6.82
C LEU A 126 -1.57 -9.71 8.21
N PRO A 127 -2.11 -10.65 9.00
CA PRO A 127 -2.64 -10.35 10.34
C PRO A 127 -1.56 -9.90 11.33
N VAL A 128 -0.29 -10.17 11.08
CA VAL A 128 0.83 -9.68 11.89
C VAL A 128 0.93 -8.15 11.89
N LEU A 129 0.38 -7.50 10.87
CA LEU A 129 0.30 -6.04 10.78
C LEU A 129 -0.93 -5.53 11.58
N GLU A 130 -0.94 -5.80 12.88
CA GLU A 130 -2.12 -5.55 13.74
C GLU A 130 -2.58 -4.09 13.74
N ASP A 131 -1.64 -3.15 13.81
CA ASP A 131 -1.97 -1.72 13.82
C ASP A 131 -2.58 -1.27 12.49
N ALA A 132 -2.04 -1.77 11.37
CA ALA A 132 -2.59 -1.49 10.05
C ALA A 132 -3.99 -2.08 9.90
N VAL A 133 -4.20 -3.33 10.31
CA VAL A 133 -5.51 -4.00 10.26
C VAL A 133 -6.54 -3.22 11.09
N ARG A 134 -6.16 -2.79 12.28
CA ARG A 134 -7.03 -1.96 13.14
C ARG A 134 -7.41 -0.65 12.44
N LEU A 135 -6.43 -0.01 11.81
CA LEU A 135 -6.67 1.23 11.06
C LEU A 135 -7.61 1.01 9.87
N TYR A 136 -7.45 -0.08 9.13
CA TYR A 136 -8.37 -0.40 8.03
C TYR A 136 -9.80 -0.51 8.51
N ARG A 137 -10.03 -1.24 9.62
CA ARG A 137 -11.37 -1.36 10.21
C ARG A 137 -11.93 0.00 10.65
N GLN A 138 -11.11 0.84 11.27
CA GLN A 138 -11.51 2.20 11.67
C GLN A 138 -11.91 3.07 10.48
N LEU A 139 -11.31 2.85 9.32
CA LEU A 139 -11.60 3.60 8.10
C LEU A 139 -12.77 3.04 7.29
N GLY A 140 -13.40 1.98 7.77
CA GLY A 140 -14.60 1.41 7.16
C GLY A 140 -14.35 0.20 6.27
N PHE A 141 -13.12 -0.30 6.19
CA PHE A 141 -12.85 -1.57 5.50
C PHE A 141 -13.46 -2.73 6.29
N TYR A 142 -14.04 -3.68 5.57
CA TYR A 142 -14.63 -4.89 6.15
C TYR A 142 -14.05 -6.13 5.50
N GLU A 143 -14.05 -7.22 6.24
CA GLU A 143 -13.48 -8.49 5.81
C GLU A 143 -14.35 -9.16 4.74
N ILE A 144 -13.69 -9.69 3.70
CA ILE A 144 -14.32 -10.39 2.58
C ILE A 144 -13.64 -11.75 2.35
N PRO A 145 -14.25 -12.66 1.55
CA PRO A 145 -13.58 -13.88 1.12
C PRO A 145 -12.33 -13.61 0.28
N CYS A 146 -11.43 -14.59 0.21
CA CYS A 146 -10.23 -14.54 -0.63
C CYS A 146 -10.59 -14.18 -2.09
N TYR A 147 -9.85 -13.24 -2.68
CA TYR A 147 -10.06 -12.82 -4.06
C TYR A 147 -8.81 -13.04 -4.95
N ASN A 148 -7.75 -13.64 -4.41
CA ASN A 148 -6.50 -13.87 -5.15
C ASN A 148 -5.85 -15.22 -4.79
N ASP A 149 -4.67 -15.48 -5.35
CA ASP A 149 -3.93 -16.74 -5.22
C ASP A 149 -2.83 -16.68 -4.14
N SER A 150 -3.03 -15.91 -3.07
CA SER A 150 -2.03 -15.82 -2.01
C SER A 150 -1.71 -17.21 -1.42
N PRO A 151 -0.43 -17.63 -1.40
CA PRO A 151 -0.04 -18.88 -0.74
C PRO A 151 0.06 -18.77 0.78
N VAL A 152 -0.09 -17.57 1.32
CA VAL A 152 -0.06 -17.32 2.77
C VAL A 152 -1.45 -17.53 3.33
N GLU A 153 -1.68 -18.67 3.99
CA GLU A 153 -3.01 -19.07 4.48
C GLU A 153 -3.62 -18.08 5.48
N SER A 154 -2.77 -17.40 6.25
CA SER A 154 -3.21 -16.42 7.25
C SER A 154 -3.62 -15.07 6.64
N THR A 155 -3.41 -14.83 5.34
CA THR A 155 -3.77 -13.58 4.68
C THR A 155 -5.22 -13.20 4.92
N LEU A 156 -5.43 -11.96 5.33
CA LEU A 156 -6.77 -11.37 5.44
C LEU A 156 -7.13 -10.67 4.14
N PHE A 157 -8.44 -10.52 3.90
CA PHE A 157 -8.94 -9.85 2.71
C PHE A 157 -10.00 -8.83 3.13
N PHE A 158 -9.83 -7.58 2.69
CA PHE A 158 -10.70 -6.47 3.06
C PHE A 158 -11.18 -5.71 1.85
N GLN A 159 -12.32 -5.05 2.01
CA GLN A 159 -12.91 -4.17 1.01
C GLN A 159 -13.44 -2.90 1.66
N LEU A 160 -13.28 -1.78 0.95
CA LEU A 160 -13.94 -0.51 1.25
C LEU A 160 -14.84 -0.15 0.08
N ASP A 161 -16.10 0.13 0.36
CA ASP A 161 -17.02 0.70 -0.63
C ASP A 161 -16.73 2.20 -0.78
N LEU A 162 -16.56 2.65 -2.01
CA LEU A 162 -16.12 4.01 -2.32
C LEU A 162 -17.26 4.99 -2.60
#